data_b1eaf56fc054c2b20836b6a6d2382f40
#
_entry.id   b1eaf56fc054c2b20836b6a6d2382f40
#
_cell.length_a   1.000
_cell.length_b   1.000
_cell.length_c   1.000
_cell.angle_alpha   90.00
_cell.angle_beta   90.00
_cell.angle_gamma   90.00
#
_symmetry.space_group_name_H-M   'P 1'
#
loop_
_entity.id
_entity.type
_entity.pdbx_description
1 polymer ?
#
loop_
_entity_poly.entity_id
_entity_poly.type
_entity_poly.pdbx_seq_one_letter_code
_entity_poly.pdbx_strand_id
1 'polypeptide(L)'
;MISPKPPNLHDLRNQGAATEVGGHGETTSDDRETSPLRQIRSAPQVKLEKAYRPCRRNRRGAAAVEFAIVAPIFFLMVFGMIEFGRMVMVQQVLTNASREGARVAVLDGATKALVVSKVNTYLTSAGISGATVTTTPSEPNTAAYGEPVTVNVQIPFSSVSWLPAPMFIDENTKLTANTVMRRETVQ
;
A
#
# COMPACT_ATOMS: atom_id res chain seq x y z
N MET A 1 -14.74 8.59 39.29
CA MET A 1 -14.18 9.81 38.66
C MET A 1 -14.54 9.78 37.18
N ILE A 2 -15.57 10.55 36.83
CA ILE A 2 -16.17 10.59 35.48
C ILE A 2 -15.62 11.87 34.83
N SER A 3 -14.85 11.68 33.73
CA SER A 3 -14.27 12.77 32.94
C SER A 3 -15.34 13.34 31.98
N PRO A 4 -15.52 14.65 31.86
CA PRO A 4 -16.53 15.23 30.97
C PRO A 4 -16.03 15.30 29.52
N LYS A 5 -16.99 15.02 28.61
CA LYS A 5 -16.89 15.06 27.16
C LYS A 5 -16.78 16.52 26.66
N PRO A 6 -15.91 16.83 25.68
CA PRO A 6 -15.83 18.19 25.12
C PRO A 6 -16.99 18.50 24.16
N PRO A 7 -17.37 19.78 24.06
CA PRO A 7 -18.54 20.23 23.27
C PRO A 7 -18.22 20.26 21.76
N ASN A 8 -19.30 20.04 20.99
CA ASN A 8 -19.32 19.95 19.53
C ASN A 8 -19.16 21.34 18.88
N LEU A 9 -18.26 21.43 17.88
CA LEU A 9 -17.87 22.68 17.20
C LEU A 9 -18.88 23.20 16.16
N HIS A 10 -20.13 22.71 16.13
CA HIS A 10 -21.13 23.06 15.13
C HIS A 10 -22.14 24.15 15.56
N ASP A 11 -22.02 24.71 16.76
CA ASP A 11 -23.07 25.57 17.34
C ASP A 11 -22.72 27.08 17.39
N LEU A 12 -21.68 27.52 16.72
CA LEU A 12 -21.22 28.91 16.75
C LEU A 12 -21.37 29.68 15.42
N ARG A 13 -22.34 29.32 14.59
CA ARG A 13 -22.51 30.03 13.32
C ARG A 13 -23.98 30.48 13.08
N ASN A 14 -24.58 31.14 14.04
CA ASN A 14 -25.86 31.84 13.76
C ASN A 14 -26.23 32.85 14.84
N GLN A 15 -25.50 33.94 14.98
CA GLN A 15 -25.98 35.14 15.66
C GLN A 15 -25.25 36.40 15.13
N GLY A 16 -26.06 37.37 14.73
CA GLY A 16 -25.63 38.75 14.43
C GLY A 16 -25.79 39.13 12.95
N ALA A 17 -26.54 40.12 12.55
CA ALA A 17 -27.21 41.18 13.25
C ALA A 17 -28.24 41.81 12.31
N ALA A 18 -29.40 42.15 12.87
CA ALA A 18 -30.30 43.13 12.33
C ALA A 18 -29.84 44.53 12.76
N THR A 19 -29.89 45.50 11.90
CA THR A 19 -30.07 46.91 12.31
C THR A 19 -30.72 47.67 11.16
N GLU A 20 -31.90 48.21 11.49
CA GLU A 20 -32.66 49.24 10.82
C GLU A 20 -31.92 50.57 10.76
N VAL A 21 -32.37 51.43 9.89
CA VAL A 21 -32.58 52.91 9.98
C VAL A 21 -32.93 53.33 8.55
N GLY A 22 -34.09 53.87 8.13
CA GLY A 22 -34.91 54.91 8.70
C GLY A 22 -34.57 56.28 8.06
N GLY A 23 -35.54 56.91 7.34
CA GLY A 23 -35.41 58.32 6.97
C GLY A 23 -36.11 58.68 5.64
N HIS A 24 -37.25 59.06 5.68
CA HIS A 24 -38.11 60.24 5.45
C HIS A 24 -37.60 61.31 4.49
N GLY A 25 -38.54 61.83 3.69
CA GLY A 25 -38.60 63.19 3.07
C GLY A 25 -39.09 63.10 1.63
N GLU A 26 -40.32 63.25 1.35
CA GLU A 26 -41.29 64.28 1.25
C GLU A 26 -41.00 65.42 0.30
N THR A 27 -42.04 65.59 -0.61
CA THR A 27 -42.59 66.82 -1.26
C THR A 27 -41.73 67.45 -2.35
N THR A 28 -42.25 67.94 -3.45
CA THR A 28 -43.51 68.63 -3.86
C THR A 28 -43.54 68.81 -5.38
N SER A 29 -44.74 68.70 -5.93
CA SER A 29 -45.36 69.41 -7.04
C SER A 29 -44.52 70.43 -7.83
N ASP A 30 -44.58 70.52 -9.14
CA ASP A 30 -45.56 71.39 -9.85
C ASP A 30 -45.32 71.38 -11.38
N ASP A 31 -46.40 71.31 -12.10
CA ASP A 31 -46.85 71.99 -13.30
C ASP A 31 -46.03 72.00 -14.65
N ARG A 32 -46.84 71.55 -15.60
CA ARG A 32 -47.04 72.09 -16.95
C ARG A 32 -45.85 72.27 -17.91
N GLU A 33 -45.89 71.63 -19.01
CA GLU A 33 -46.37 72.27 -20.23
C GLU A 33 -46.37 71.28 -21.43
N THR A 34 -47.41 71.42 -22.15
CA THR A 34 -47.78 70.75 -23.41
C THR A 34 -46.84 71.03 -24.51
N SER A 35 -46.44 70.00 -25.23
CA SER A 35 -46.27 70.09 -26.72
C SER A 35 -46.18 68.70 -27.35
N PRO A 36 -46.95 68.43 -28.38
CA PRO A 36 -46.97 67.14 -29.06
C PRO A 36 -46.07 67.22 -30.30
N LEU A 37 -44.96 66.58 -30.29
CA LEU A 37 -44.24 66.32 -31.57
C LEU A 37 -43.43 65.01 -31.55
N ARG A 38 -43.83 64.19 -32.48
CA ARG A 38 -43.06 63.10 -33.08
C ARG A 38 -42.78 61.86 -32.24
N GLN A 39 -43.72 60.95 -32.32
CA GLN A 39 -43.40 59.53 -32.26
C GLN A 39 -42.41 59.15 -33.38
N ILE A 40 -41.16 59.13 -33.06
CA ILE A 40 -40.18 58.35 -33.83
C ILE A 40 -40.34 56.91 -33.32
N ARG A 41 -41.01 56.09 -34.12
CA ARG A 41 -41.05 54.66 -33.97
C ARG A 41 -39.63 54.16 -33.89
N SER A 42 -39.08 53.97 -32.70
CA SER A 42 -37.85 53.21 -32.54
C SER A 42 -38.14 51.76 -32.88
N ALA A 43 -37.53 51.34 -33.97
CA ALA A 43 -37.50 49.92 -34.36
C ALA A 43 -37.10 49.05 -33.16
N PRO A 44 -37.68 47.88 -32.99
CA PRO A 44 -37.27 46.96 -31.94
C PRO A 44 -35.83 46.57 -32.16
N GLN A 45 -34.94 47.03 -31.29
CA GLN A 45 -33.59 46.53 -31.20
C GLN A 45 -33.70 45.05 -30.78
N VAL A 46 -33.64 44.18 -31.79
CA VAL A 46 -33.46 42.75 -31.56
C VAL A 46 -32.06 42.62 -30.94
N LYS A 47 -32.01 42.62 -29.63
CA LYS A 47 -30.84 42.27 -28.85
C LYS A 47 -30.60 40.80 -29.06
N LEU A 48 -29.80 40.48 -30.09
CA LEU A 48 -29.14 39.21 -30.26
C LEU A 48 -28.13 39.05 -29.14
N GLU A 49 -28.61 38.89 -27.90
CA GLU A 49 -27.80 38.30 -26.87
C GLU A 49 -27.61 36.81 -27.25
N LYS A 50 -26.60 36.57 -28.10
CA LYS A 50 -26.00 35.25 -28.17
C LYS A 50 -25.60 34.93 -26.74
N ALA A 51 -26.48 34.18 -26.07
CA ALA A 51 -26.15 33.53 -24.81
C ALA A 51 -24.95 32.62 -25.08
N TYR A 52 -23.77 33.15 -24.90
CA TYR A 52 -22.52 32.38 -24.83
C TYR A 52 -22.65 31.55 -23.57
N ARG A 53 -23.29 30.38 -23.72
CA ARG A 53 -23.28 29.36 -22.66
C ARG A 53 -21.84 28.87 -22.60
N PRO A 54 -21.05 29.23 -21.57
CA PRO A 54 -19.74 28.63 -21.40
C PRO A 54 -20.00 27.12 -21.28
N CYS A 55 -19.50 26.41 -22.27
CA CYS A 55 -19.48 24.94 -22.24
C CYS A 55 -18.70 24.58 -20.98
N ARG A 56 -19.42 24.23 -19.93
CA ARG A 56 -18.87 23.83 -18.64
C ARG A 56 -18.14 22.52 -18.87
N ARG A 57 -16.89 22.67 -19.35
CA ARG A 57 -16.00 21.57 -19.64
C ARG A 57 -15.97 20.67 -18.42
N ASN A 58 -16.49 19.47 -18.55
CA ASN A 58 -16.61 18.49 -17.49
C ASN A 58 -15.18 18.08 -17.03
N ARG A 59 -14.58 18.88 -16.13
CA ARG A 59 -13.26 18.59 -15.53
C ARG A 59 -13.22 17.26 -14.78
N ARG A 60 -14.41 16.73 -14.42
CA ARG A 60 -14.54 15.43 -13.77
C ARG A 60 -14.10 14.26 -14.66
N GLY A 61 -14.23 14.36 -15.97
CA GLY A 61 -13.78 13.32 -16.90
C GLY A 61 -12.25 13.28 -17.06
N ALA A 62 -11.59 14.44 -17.06
CA ALA A 62 -10.12 14.50 -17.18
C ALA A 62 -9.42 13.82 -15.99
N ALA A 63 -9.84 14.15 -14.75
CA ALA A 63 -9.30 13.51 -13.56
C ALA A 63 -9.50 11.98 -13.53
N ALA A 64 -10.64 11.49 -14.05
CA ALA A 64 -10.88 10.05 -14.14
C ALA A 64 -9.93 9.36 -15.13
N VAL A 65 -9.60 10.01 -16.25
CA VAL A 65 -8.63 9.48 -17.23
C VAL A 65 -7.21 9.49 -16.66
N GLU A 66 -6.80 10.57 -16.00
CA GLU A 66 -5.51 10.65 -15.31
C GLU A 66 -5.36 9.53 -14.26
N PHE A 67 -6.39 9.34 -13.43
CA PHE A 67 -6.41 8.26 -12.46
C PHE A 67 -6.35 6.87 -13.13
N ALA A 68 -7.07 6.65 -14.22
CA ALA A 68 -7.08 5.38 -14.94
C ALA A 68 -5.71 4.99 -15.51
N ILE A 69 -4.86 5.99 -15.84
CA ILE A 69 -3.49 5.75 -16.32
C ILE A 69 -2.53 5.51 -15.16
N VAL A 70 -2.66 6.26 -14.07
CA VAL A 70 -1.75 6.19 -12.92
C VAL A 70 -2.04 4.97 -12.03
N ALA A 71 -3.32 4.61 -11.85
CA ALA A 71 -3.72 3.55 -10.95
C ALA A 71 -3.07 2.18 -11.26
N PRO A 72 -2.99 1.70 -12.52
CA PRO A 72 -2.32 0.43 -12.82
C PRO A 72 -0.85 0.42 -12.40
N ILE A 73 -0.11 1.50 -12.68
CA ILE A 73 1.31 1.64 -12.32
C ILE A 73 1.47 1.67 -10.81
N PHE A 74 0.60 2.39 -10.11
CA PHE A 74 0.61 2.45 -8.65
C PHE A 74 0.35 1.06 -8.03
N PHE A 75 -0.65 0.32 -8.50
CA PHE A 75 -0.94 -1.01 -8.00
C PHE A 75 0.19 -2.00 -8.29
N LEU A 76 0.81 -1.93 -9.47
CA LEU A 76 1.99 -2.76 -9.78
C LEU A 76 3.14 -2.48 -8.81
N MET A 77 3.39 -1.21 -8.48
CA MET A 77 4.41 -0.84 -7.51
C MET A 77 4.09 -1.37 -6.10
N VAL A 78 2.83 -1.25 -5.67
CA VAL A 78 2.39 -1.75 -4.35
C VAL A 78 2.52 -3.28 -4.28
N PHE A 79 2.06 -4.01 -5.30
CA PHE A 79 2.18 -5.47 -5.35
C PHE A 79 3.65 -5.92 -5.39
N GLY A 80 4.51 -5.23 -6.16
CA GLY A 80 5.95 -5.50 -6.17
C GLY A 80 6.59 -5.31 -4.80
N MET A 81 6.18 -4.27 -4.05
CA MET A 81 6.68 -4.02 -2.70
C MET A 81 6.24 -5.10 -1.70
N ILE A 82 4.99 -5.57 -1.79
CA ILE A 82 4.46 -6.66 -0.96
C ILE A 82 5.22 -7.95 -1.25
N GLU A 83 5.43 -8.27 -2.53
CA GLU A 83 6.12 -9.49 -2.94
C GLU A 83 7.59 -9.48 -2.52
N PHE A 84 8.27 -8.34 -2.66
CA PHE A 84 9.63 -8.16 -2.16
C PHE A 84 9.70 -8.33 -0.64
N GLY A 85 8.78 -7.75 0.11
CA GLY A 85 8.70 -7.92 1.56
C GLY A 85 8.51 -9.39 1.96
N ARG A 86 7.69 -10.13 1.21
CA ARG A 86 7.51 -11.57 1.38
C ARG A 86 8.82 -12.33 1.15
N MET A 87 9.52 -12.04 0.07
CA MET A 87 10.80 -12.66 -0.25
C MET A 87 11.82 -12.46 0.88
N VAL A 88 11.95 -11.24 1.40
CA VAL A 88 12.86 -10.92 2.51
C VAL A 88 12.47 -11.68 3.78
N MET A 89 11.18 -11.73 4.10
CA MET A 89 10.67 -12.48 5.25
C MET A 89 11.04 -13.97 5.15
N VAL A 90 10.76 -14.60 4.01
CA VAL A 90 11.08 -16.02 3.79
C VAL A 90 12.60 -16.26 3.90
N GLN A 91 13.41 -15.37 3.31
CA GLN A 91 14.87 -15.48 3.39
C GLN A 91 15.39 -15.42 4.84
N GLN A 92 14.80 -14.58 5.68
CA GLN A 92 15.11 -14.52 7.12
C GLN A 92 14.75 -15.83 7.83
N VAL A 93 13.59 -16.39 7.55
CA VAL A 93 13.14 -17.66 8.13
C VAL A 93 14.06 -18.81 7.71
N LEU A 94 14.43 -18.90 6.42
CA LEU A 94 15.36 -19.91 5.91
C LEU A 94 16.74 -19.79 6.60
N THR A 95 17.24 -18.58 6.78
CA THR A 95 18.51 -18.33 7.47
C THR A 95 18.47 -18.84 8.91
N ASN A 96 17.39 -18.55 9.64
CA ASN A 96 17.23 -19.02 11.01
C ASN A 96 17.05 -20.54 11.07
N ALA A 97 16.29 -21.12 10.13
CA ALA A 97 16.09 -22.57 10.02
C ALA A 97 17.41 -23.30 9.73
N SER A 98 18.25 -22.74 8.82
CA SER A 98 19.57 -23.31 8.52
C SER A 98 20.51 -23.28 9.73
N ARG A 99 20.46 -22.20 10.54
CA ARG A 99 21.25 -22.09 11.78
C ARG A 99 20.78 -23.10 12.84
N GLU A 100 19.48 -23.27 13.03
CA GLU A 100 18.94 -24.26 13.97
C GLU A 100 19.26 -25.69 13.49
N GLY A 101 19.18 -25.95 12.17
CA GLY A 101 19.59 -27.21 11.58
C GLY A 101 21.09 -27.49 11.80
N ALA A 102 21.95 -26.49 11.59
CA ALA A 102 23.39 -26.61 11.78
C ALA A 102 23.75 -26.87 13.25
N ARG A 103 23.04 -26.23 14.20
CA ARG A 103 23.21 -26.47 15.62
C ARG A 103 22.91 -27.93 16.00
N VAL A 104 21.87 -28.50 15.40
CA VAL A 104 21.53 -29.93 15.63
C VAL A 104 22.54 -30.84 14.93
N ALA A 105 23.00 -30.47 13.74
CA ALA A 105 23.94 -31.27 12.93
C ALA A 105 25.31 -31.49 13.58
N VAL A 106 25.75 -30.59 14.46
CA VAL A 106 27.05 -30.71 15.16
C VAL A 106 26.97 -31.50 16.47
N LEU A 107 25.76 -31.88 16.91
CA LEU A 107 25.59 -32.71 18.09
C LEU A 107 26.06 -34.13 17.85
N ASP A 108 26.47 -34.78 18.93
CA ASP A 108 26.91 -36.18 18.85
C ASP A 108 25.74 -37.07 18.45
N GLY A 109 25.99 -38.00 17.52
CA GLY A 109 24.97 -38.91 16.97
C GLY A 109 23.94 -38.25 16.05
N ALA A 110 24.19 -36.99 15.62
CA ALA A 110 23.27 -36.30 14.72
C ALA A 110 23.18 -36.98 13.34
N THR A 111 21.96 -37.34 12.95
CA THR A 111 21.67 -37.91 11.65
C THR A 111 21.05 -36.86 10.72
N LYS A 112 21.19 -37.04 9.42
CA LYS A 112 20.52 -36.18 8.42
C LYS A 112 19.01 -36.11 8.67
N ALA A 113 18.38 -37.24 9.00
CA ALA A 113 16.95 -37.29 9.26
C ALA A 113 16.53 -36.37 10.42
N LEU A 114 17.32 -36.33 11.48
CA LEU A 114 17.08 -35.45 12.64
C LEU A 114 17.20 -34.00 12.27
N VAL A 115 18.24 -33.62 11.50
CA VAL A 115 18.45 -32.26 10.99
C VAL A 115 17.27 -31.82 10.11
N VAL A 116 16.89 -32.65 9.14
CA VAL A 116 15.76 -32.38 8.23
C VAL A 116 14.45 -32.22 9.01
N SER A 117 14.20 -33.10 9.98
CA SER A 117 12.99 -33.01 10.84
C SER A 117 12.96 -31.68 11.61
N LYS A 118 14.08 -31.28 12.20
CA LYS A 118 14.17 -30.06 12.99
C LYS A 118 13.98 -28.80 12.14
N VAL A 119 14.63 -28.75 10.98
CA VAL A 119 14.48 -27.65 10.01
C VAL A 119 13.03 -27.57 9.53
N ASN A 120 12.42 -28.69 9.15
CA ASN A 120 11.03 -28.70 8.69
C ASN A 120 10.04 -28.27 9.79
N THR A 121 10.26 -28.68 11.04
CA THR A 121 9.44 -28.22 12.18
C THR A 121 9.52 -26.70 12.32
N TYR A 122 10.74 -26.14 12.22
CA TYR A 122 10.93 -24.68 12.28
C TYR A 122 10.23 -23.95 11.13
N LEU A 123 10.39 -24.45 9.90
CA LEU A 123 9.77 -23.86 8.70
C LEU A 123 8.24 -23.93 8.76
N THR A 124 7.70 -25.08 9.20
CA THR A 124 6.24 -25.27 9.34
C THR A 124 5.63 -24.33 10.39
N SER A 125 6.34 -24.08 11.49
CA SER A 125 5.89 -23.10 12.51
C SER A 125 5.83 -21.67 11.97
N ALA A 126 6.63 -21.37 10.93
CA ALA A 126 6.60 -20.08 10.21
C ALA A 126 5.64 -20.10 9.00
N GLY A 127 4.86 -21.17 8.79
CA GLY A 127 3.94 -21.32 7.67
C GLY A 127 4.62 -21.57 6.32
N ILE A 128 5.87 -22.09 6.32
CA ILE A 128 6.62 -22.41 5.12
C ILE A 128 6.73 -23.92 4.99
N SER A 129 6.41 -24.46 3.79
CA SER A 129 6.49 -25.89 3.49
C SER A 129 7.16 -26.13 2.13
N GLY A 130 7.67 -27.34 1.91
CA GLY A 130 8.27 -27.71 0.61
C GLY A 130 9.73 -27.30 0.44
N ALA A 131 10.43 -26.94 1.51
CA ALA A 131 11.87 -26.67 1.44
C ALA A 131 12.67 -27.97 1.29
N THR A 132 13.75 -27.90 0.52
CA THR A 132 14.75 -28.96 0.40
C THR A 132 15.91 -28.69 1.34
N VAL A 133 16.23 -29.65 2.19
CA VAL A 133 17.33 -29.57 3.17
C VAL A 133 18.43 -30.53 2.77
N THR A 134 19.65 -30.03 2.63
CA THR A 134 20.84 -30.84 2.34
C THR A 134 21.94 -30.57 3.36
N THR A 135 22.70 -31.60 3.68
CA THR A 135 23.81 -31.55 4.62
C THR A 135 25.11 -31.96 3.92
N THR A 136 26.21 -31.32 4.28
CA THR A 136 27.54 -31.69 3.83
C THR A 136 28.46 -31.79 5.06
N PRO A 137 28.96 -32.99 5.41
CA PRO A 137 28.75 -34.28 4.75
C PRO A 137 27.27 -34.73 4.75
N SER A 138 26.93 -35.68 3.87
CA SER A 138 25.53 -36.15 3.73
C SER A 138 24.93 -36.67 5.05
N GLU A 139 25.77 -37.36 5.84
CA GLU A 139 25.48 -37.75 7.21
C GLU A 139 26.37 -36.93 8.17
N PRO A 140 25.80 -36.04 8.97
CA PRO A 140 26.55 -35.15 9.86
C PRO A 140 27.44 -35.89 10.87
N ASN A 141 27.02 -37.09 11.32
CA ASN A 141 27.77 -37.90 12.27
C ASN A 141 29.09 -38.48 11.70
N THR A 142 29.29 -38.45 10.37
CA THR A 142 30.54 -38.90 9.74
C THR A 142 31.64 -37.86 9.73
N ALA A 143 31.28 -36.57 10.02
CA ALA A 143 32.28 -35.51 10.12
C ALA A 143 33.22 -35.79 11.31
N ALA A 144 34.52 -35.60 11.11
CA ALA A 144 35.47 -35.69 12.19
C ALA A 144 35.41 -34.47 13.14
N TYR A 145 36.08 -34.57 14.28
CA TYR A 145 36.20 -33.45 15.22
C TYR A 145 36.82 -32.23 14.54
N GLY A 146 36.20 -31.09 14.71
CA GLY A 146 36.65 -29.82 14.12
C GLY A 146 36.33 -29.67 12.62
N GLU A 147 35.77 -30.70 11.97
CA GLU A 147 35.36 -30.59 10.57
C GLU A 147 34.10 -29.73 10.44
N PRO A 148 33.99 -28.96 9.34
CA PRO A 148 32.81 -28.14 9.08
C PRO A 148 31.64 -29.02 8.62
N VAL A 149 30.49 -28.83 9.25
CA VAL A 149 29.20 -29.36 8.80
C VAL A 149 28.39 -28.22 8.24
N THR A 150 27.98 -28.38 6.97
CA THR A 150 27.19 -27.39 6.26
C THR A 150 25.75 -27.86 6.15
N VAL A 151 24.79 -26.99 6.53
CA VAL A 151 23.37 -27.21 6.29
C VAL A 151 22.87 -26.17 5.31
N ASN A 152 22.38 -26.66 4.18
CA ASN A 152 21.78 -25.83 3.13
C ASN A 152 20.27 -26.08 3.10
N VAL A 153 19.49 -24.99 3.13
CA VAL A 153 18.03 -25.00 3.04
C VAL A 153 17.63 -24.15 1.83
N GLN A 154 16.89 -24.74 0.91
CA GLN A 154 16.43 -24.02 -0.27
C GLN A 154 14.95 -24.25 -0.54
N ILE A 155 14.29 -23.25 -1.11
CA ILE A 155 12.89 -23.30 -1.50
C ILE A 155 12.68 -22.55 -2.81
N PRO A 156 11.90 -23.08 -3.77
CA PRO A 156 11.48 -22.30 -4.93
C PRO A 156 10.65 -21.11 -4.51
N PHE A 157 10.93 -19.94 -5.04
CA PHE A 157 10.18 -18.73 -4.68
C PHE A 157 8.69 -18.85 -5.06
N SER A 158 8.39 -19.55 -6.16
CA SER A 158 7.03 -19.82 -6.63
C SER A 158 6.15 -20.54 -5.61
N SER A 159 6.74 -21.34 -4.69
CA SER A 159 5.97 -22.05 -3.64
C SER A 159 5.59 -21.18 -2.45
N VAL A 160 6.17 -19.98 -2.33
CA VAL A 160 5.93 -19.04 -1.23
C VAL A 160 5.36 -17.69 -1.69
N SER A 161 5.33 -17.43 -3.00
CA SER A 161 4.70 -16.27 -3.60
C SER A 161 3.18 -16.32 -3.46
N TRP A 162 2.57 -15.14 -3.31
CA TRP A 162 1.11 -14.99 -3.30
C TRP A 162 0.55 -14.62 -4.67
N LEU A 163 1.40 -14.11 -5.56
CA LEU A 163 0.97 -13.77 -6.91
C LEU A 163 0.93 -15.04 -7.77
N PRO A 164 -0.18 -15.28 -8.50
CA PRO A 164 -0.36 -16.50 -9.32
C PRO A 164 0.53 -16.54 -10.56
N ALA A 165 1.23 -15.48 -10.88
CA ALA A 165 2.20 -15.43 -11.96
C ALA A 165 3.43 -14.66 -11.48
N PRO A 166 4.65 -15.10 -11.82
CA PRO A 166 5.87 -14.37 -11.53
C PRO A 166 5.96 -13.13 -12.43
N MET A 167 5.22 -12.08 -12.07
CA MET A 167 5.24 -10.83 -12.83
C MET A 167 6.58 -10.10 -12.69
N PHE A 168 7.32 -10.38 -11.61
CA PHE A 168 8.52 -9.63 -11.24
C PHE A 168 9.75 -10.50 -11.01
N ILE A 169 9.56 -11.79 -10.72
CA ILE A 169 10.64 -12.72 -10.33
C ILE A 169 10.48 -14.00 -11.12
N ASP A 170 11.58 -14.52 -11.68
CA ASP A 170 11.59 -15.78 -12.43
C ASP A 170 11.10 -16.95 -11.57
N GLU A 171 10.27 -17.83 -12.14
CA GLU A 171 9.76 -19.06 -11.50
C GLU A 171 10.87 -19.97 -10.98
N ASN A 172 12.02 -19.95 -11.65
CA ASN A 172 13.19 -20.75 -11.26
C ASN A 172 14.00 -20.13 -10.10
N THR A 173 13.63 -18.93 -9.64
CA THR A 173 14.34 -18.29 -8.53
C THR A 173 14.17 -19.12 -7.26
N LYS A 174 15.31 -19.55 -6.70
CA LYS A 174 15.38 -20.30 -5.44
C LYS A 174 15.93 -19.41 -4.35
N LEU A 175 15.23 -19.35 -3.25
CA LEU A 175 15.74 -18.78 -2.01
C LEU A 175 16.58 -19.84 -1.32
N THR A 176 17.81 -19.47 -0.94
CA THR A 176 18.78 -20.39 -0.36
C THR A 176 19.40 -19.79 0.88
N ALA A 177 19.49 -20.58 1.93
CA ALA A 177 20.23 -20.23 3.15
C ALA A 177 21.22 -21.32 3.46
N ASN A 178 22.44 -20.92 3.81
CA ASN A 178 23.55 -21.83 4.07
C ASN A 178 24.20 -21.47 5.40
N THR A 179 24.37 -22.46 6.27
CA THR A 179 25.04 -22.28 7.56
C THR A 179 26.10 -23.35 7.73
N VAL A 180 27.27 -22.93 8.15
CA VAL A 180 28.42 -23.81 8.41
C VAL A 180 28.74 -23.73 9.90
N MET A 181 28.82 -24.87 10.57
CA MET A 181 29.28 -25.00 11.96
C MET A 181 30.34 -26.09 12.04
N ARG A 182 31.28 -25.93 12.97
CA ARG A 182 32.29 -26.97 13.24
C ARG A 182 31.74 -27.95 14.26
N ARG A 183 32.00 -29.24 14.00
CA ARG A 183 31.62 -30.27 14.96
C ARG A 183 32.49 -30.18 16.20
N GLU A 184 31.86 -30.07 17.35
CA GLU A 184 32.49 -30.10 18.67
C GLU A 184 32.10 -31.40 19.35
N THR A 185 33.08 -32.25 19.64
CA THR A 185 32.85 -33.37 20.54
C THR A 185 33.17 -32.96 21.95
N VAL A 186 32.22 -33.16 22.83
CA VAL A 186 32.46 -33.05 24.27
C VAL A 186 33.21 -34.37 24.65
N GLN A 187 34.47 -34.24 25.06
CA GLN A 187 35.18 -35.34 25.69
C GLN A 187 34.64 -35.63 27.06
#